data_00c7f073b18dbc7abf7a723cae9cabf8
#
_entry.id   00c7f073b18dbc7abf7a723cae9cabf8
#
_cell.length_a   1.000
_cell.length_b   1.000
_cell.length_c   1.000
_cell.angle_alpha   90.00
_cell.angle_beta   90.00
_cell.angle_gamma   90.00
#
_symmetry.space_group_name_H-M   'P 1'
#
loop_
_entity.id
_entity.type
_entity.pdbx_description
1 polymer ?
#
loop_
_entity_poly.entity_id
_entity_poly.type
_entity_poly.pdbx_seq_one_letter_code
_entity_poly.pdbx_strand_id
1 'polypeptide(L)'
;GYSSAASDVYKRQIETTLDRPGYNMYCPTAIIMPSNLRDSIWGKEDDACALENIFLAAHSYGVGSVWINQLQNICDTPAIRDILNDFGVPADHVVYGMAALGYPDPDTVIQPKERIGKVAYIE
;
A
#
# COMPACT_ATOMS: atom_id res chain seq x y z
N GLY A 1 13.96 17.03 -2.51
CA GLY A 1 12.92 16.79 -3.49
C GLY A 1 13.14 15.49 -4.22
N TYR A 2 12.25 14.55 -4.05
CA TYR A 2 12.26 13.33 -4.87
C TYR A 2 11.97 13.73 -6.31
N SER A 3 12.87 13.37 -7.24
CA SER A 3 12.63 13.66 -8.64
C SER A 3 11.43 12.84 -9.12
N SER A 4 10.49 13.49 -9.75
CA SER A 4 9.35 12.85 -10.41
C SER A 4 9.77 11.70 -11.33
N ALA A 5 10.96 11.79 -11.95
CA ALA A 5 11.53 10.79 -12.84
C ALA A 5 11.80 9.43 -12.16
N ALA A 6 12.33 9.40 -10.93
CA ALA A 6 12.58 8.14 -10.21
C ALA A 6 11.27 7.45 -9.87
N SER A 7 10.28 8.20 -9.41
CA SER A 7 8.94 7.66 -9.09
C SER A 7 8.26 7.09 -10.35
N ASP A 8 8.45 7.69 -11.51
CA ASP A 8 7.88 7.23 -12.78
C ASP A 8 8.53 5.92 -13.27
N VAL A 9 9.83 5.73 -13.04
CA VAL A 9 10.51 4.46 -13.37
C VAL A 9 9.93 3.31 -12.56
N TYR A 10 9.74 3.49 -11.25
CA TYR A 10 9.17 2.45 -10.39
C TYR A 10 7.73 2.11 -10.74
N LYS A 11 6.91 3.12 -11.02
CA LYS A 11 5.53 2.93 -11.46
C LYS A 11 5.45 2.11 -12.75
N ARG A 12 6.27 2.42 -13.74
CA ARG A 12 6.34 1.70 -15.02
C ARG A 12 6.77 0.25 -14.81
N GLN A 13 7.74 0.01 -13.93
CA GLN A 13 8.23 -1.33 -13.66
C GLN A 13 7.16 -2.20 -12.99
N ILE A 14 6.43 -1.64 -12.05
CA ILE A 14 5.29 -2.32 -11.39
C ILE A 14 4.17 -2.57 -12.40
N GLU A 15 3.80 -1.59 -13.19
CA GLU A 15 2.81 -1.69 -14.26
C GLU A 15 3.15 -2.83 -15.24
N THR A 16 4.39 -2.88 -15.71
CA THR A 16 4.88 -3.92 -16.64
C THR A 16 4.85 -5.29 -15.98
N THR A 17 5.32 -5.42 -14.75
CA THR A 17 5.36 -6.70 -14.02
C THR A 17 3.97 -7.25 -13.72
N LEU A 18 3.01 -6.38 -13.47
CA LEU A 18 1.62 -6.76 -13.23
C LEU A 18 0.82 -7.02 -14.51
N ASP A 19 1.40 -6.71 -15.68
CA ASP A 19 0.68 -6.70 -16.98
C ASP A 19 -0.64 -5.89 -16.90
N ARG A 20 -0.54 -4.70 -16.29
CA ARG A 20 -1.68 -3.79 -16.09
C ARG A 20 -1.34 -2.41 -16.62
N PRO A 21 -1.47 -2.20 -17.96
CA PRO A 21 -1.18 -0.91 -18.59
C PRO A 21 -1.97 0.24 -17.94
N GLY A 22 -1.29 1.34 -17.64
CA GLY A 22 -1.90 2.52 -17.02
C GLY A 22 -2.13 2.40 -15.51
N TYR A 23 -1.74 1.29 -14.88
CA TYR A 23 -1.82 1.18 -13.43
C TYR A 23 -0.81 2.10 -12.74
N ASN A 24 -1.28 2.97 -11.89
CA ASN A 24 -0.48 4.04 -11.29
C ASN A 24 -0.58 4.11 -9.75
N MET A 25 -1.05 3.05 -9.11
CA MET A 25 -1.24 3.00 -7.65
C MET A 25 -2.05 4.17 -7.09
N TYR A 26 -3.03 4.67 -7.85
CA TYR A 26 -3.88 5.84 -7.52
C TYR A 26 -3.12 7.18 -7.45
N CYS A 27 -1.96 7.30 -8.09
CA CYS A 27 -1.13 8.52 -8.10
C CYS A 27 -0.90 9.12 -6.71
N PRO A 28 -0.43 8.36 -5.72
CA PRO A 28 -0.30 8.87 -4.36
C PRO A 28 0.82 9.91 -4.25
N THR A 29 0.68 10.80 -3.28
CA THR A 29 1.75 11.72 -2.88
C THR A 29 2.85 10.99 -2.11
N ALA A 30 2.48 9.99 -1.33
CA ALA A 30 3.41 9.15 -0.57
C ALA A 30 2.89 7.71 -0.47
N ILE A 31 3.80 6.78 -0.27
CA ILE A 31 3.49 5.37 0.00
C ILE A 31 4.21 4.97 1.29
N ILE A 32 3.48 4.34 2.19
CA ILE A 32 4.07 3.67 3.36
C ILE A 32 4.00 2.16 3.10
N MET A 33 5.12 1.50 3.27
CA MET A 33 5.35 0.15 2.83
C MET A 33 5.86 -0.71 4.00
N PRO A 34 4.99 -1.20 4.89
CA PRO A 34 5.41 -2.14 5.92
C PRO A 34 5.85 -3.45 5.25
N SER A 35 6.80 -4.10 5.86
CA SER A 35 7.30 -5.39 5.39
C SER A 35 7.62 -6.30 6.57
N ASN A 36 7.53 -7.59 6.37
CA ASN A 36 7.83 -8.57 7.41
C ASN A 36 8.59 -9.77 6.85
N LEU A 37 9.24 -10.50 7.74
CA LEU A 37 9.96 -11.73 7.38
C LEU A 37 9.05 -12.69 6.62
N ARG A 38 9.57 -13.23 5.54
CA ARG A 38 8.88 -14.22 4.70
C ARG A 38 8.38 -15.43 5.48
N ASP A 39 9.20 -15.89 6.42
CA ASP A 39 8.94 -17.09 7.21
C ASP A 39 8.17 -16.79 8.51
N SER A 40 7.77 -15.55 8.74
CA SER A 40 6.94 -15.20 9.89
C SER A 40 5.52 -15.76 9.70
N ILE A 41 5.05 -16.51 10.67
CA ILE A 41 3.67 -17.05 10.66
C ILE A 41 2.60 -15.96 10.87
N TRP A 42 2.99 -14.80 11.39
CA TRP A 42 2.10 -13.66 11.66
C TRP A 42 2.42 -12.42 10.81
N GLY A 43 3.37 -12.54 9.89
CA GLY A 43 3.87 -11.39 9.14
C GLY A 43 2.79 -10.63 8.39
N LYS A 44 1.84 -11.32 7.80
CA LYS A 44 0.73 -10.71 7.07
C LYS A 44 -0.26 -9.99 7.98
N GLU A 45 -0.57 -10.59 9.12
CA GLU A 45 -1.47 -10.04 10.12
C GLU A 45 -0.84 -8.82 10.80
N ASP A 46 0.44 -8.89 11.13
CA ASP A 46 1.19 -7.78 11.72
C ASP A 46 1.22 -6.58 10.76
N ASP A 47 1.50 -6.80 9.49
CA ASP A 47 1.48 -5.75 8.47
C ASP A 47 0.07 -5.15 8.30
N ALA A 48 -0.97 -5.99 8.34
CA ALA A 48 -2.35 -5.53 8.27
C ALA A 48 -2.73 -4.64 9.47
N CYS A 49 -2.33 -5.02 10.68
CA CYS A 49 -2.54 -4.22 11.88
C CYS A 49 -1.79 -2.87 11.80
N ALA A 50 -0.55 -2.89 11.31
CA ALA A 50 0.22 -1.66 11.10
C ALA A 50 -0.48 -0.73 10.09
N LEU A 51 -0.98 -1.28 8.99
CA LEU A 51 -1.69 -0.51 7.96
C LEU A 51 -2.98 0.10 8.48
N GLU A 52 -3.76 -0.62 9.29
CA GLU A 52 -4.97 -0.06 9.89
C GLU A 52 -4.65 1.15 10.77
N ASN A 53 -3.59 1.09 11.58
CA ASN A 53 -3.12 2.23 12.36
C ASN A 53 -2.71 3.41 11.46
N ILE A 54 -2.05 3.13 10.33
CA ILE A 54 -1.66 4.16 9.36
C ILE A 54 -2.91 4.82 8.77
N PHE A 55 -3.94 4.06 8.39
CA PHE A 55 -5.18 4.60 7.84
C PHE A 55 -5.93 5.48 8.85
N LEU A 56 -6.01 5.05 10.09
CA LEU A 56 -6.64 5.83 11.16
C LEU A 56 -5.86 7.12 11.44
N ALA A 57 -4.53 7.06 11.50
CA ALA A 57 -3.69 8.24 11.66
C ALA A 57 -3.84 9.19 10.47
N ALA A 58 -3.78 8.69 9.24
CA ALA A 58 -3.99 9.50 8.03
C ALA A 58 -5.33 10.24 8.08
N HIS A 59 -6.40 9.53 8.43
CA HIS A 59 -7.72 10.13 8.57
C HIS A 59 -7.73 11.26 9.61
N SER A 60 -7.06 11.09 10.75
CA SER A 60 -6.99 12.11 11.80
C SER A 60 -6.26 13.39 11.36
N TYR A 61 -5.37 13.28 10.38
CA TYR A 61 -4.67 14.41 9.75
C TYR A 61 -5.36 14.98 8.50
N GLY A 62 -6.53 14.47 8.15
CA GLY A 62 -7.22 14.88 6.92
C GLY A 62 -6.55 14.36 5.64
N VAL A 63 -5.75 13.30 5.74
CA VAL A 63 -5.08 12.67 4.62
C VAL A 63 -5.89 11.47 4.14
N GLY A 64 -6.12 11.40 2.83
CA GLY A 64 -6.75 10.24 2.19
C GLY A 64 -5.78 9.06 2.12
N SER A 65 -6.30 7.86 2.25
CA SER A 65 -5.50 6.65 2.17
C SER A 65 -6.24 5.52 1.48
N VAL A 66 -5.49 4.62 0.85
CA VAL A 66 -6.03 3.40 0.24
C VAL A 66 -5.04 2.25 0.37
N TRP A 67 -5.59 1.05 0.60
CA TRP A 67 -4.81 -0.19 0.63
C TRP A 67 -4.39 -0.61 -0.78
N ILE A 68 -3.10 -0.92 -0.96
CA ILE A 68 -2.53 -1.50 -2.17
C ILE A 68 -1.86 -2.82 -1.79
N ASN A 69 -2.21 -3.92 -2.46
CA ASN A 69 -1.66 -5.25 -2.17
C ASN A 69 -0.97 -5.92 -3.37
N GLN A 70 -0.73 -5.20 -4.45
CA GLN A 70 -0.23 -5.77 -5.70
C GLN A 70 1.19 -6.33 -5.59
N LEU A 71 2.00 -5.89 -4.63
CA LEU A 71 3.37 -6.38 -4.47
C LEU A 71 3.46 -7.75 -3.80
N GLN A 72 2.47 -8.18 -3.05
CA GLN A 72 2.52 -9.41 -2.24
C GLN A 72 3.02 -10.63 -3.03
N ASN A 73 2.55 -10.80 -4.25
CA ASN A 73 2.85 -11.98 -5.07
C ASN A 73 4.01 -11.77 -6.05
N ILE A 74 4.57 -10.57 -6.13
CA ILE A 74 5.61 -10.21 -7.09
C ILE A 74 6.89 -9.68 -6.44
N CYS A 75 6.98 -9.70 -5.11
CA CYS A 75 8.15 -9.20 -4.37
C CYS A 75 9.46 -9.81 -4.86
N ASP A 76 9.47 -11.08 -5.29
CA ASP A 76 10.66 -11.81 -5.70
C ASP A 76 10.90 -11.80 -7.21
N THR A 77 10.03 -11.17 -7.98
CA THR A 77 10.34 -10.86 -9.38
C THR A 77 11.58 -9.97 -9.41
N PRO A 78 12.64 -10.31 -10.16
CA PRO A 78 13.94 -9.64 -10.07
C PRO A 78 13.88 -8.12 -10.14
N ALA A 79 13.12 -7.57 -11.10
CA ALA A 79 12.96 -6.13 -11.26
C ALA A 79 12.28 -5.46 -10.06
N ILE A 80 11.29 -6.12 -9.44
CA ILE A 80 10.60 -5.61 -8.25
C ILE A 80 11.50 -5.74 -7.02
N ARG A 81 12.19 -6.86 -6.87
CA ARG A 81 13.12 -7.07 -5.75
C ARG A 81 14.23 -6.02 -5.75
N ASP A 82 14.78 -5.67 -6.90
CA ASP A 82 15.78 -4.61 -7.03
C ASP A 82 15.25 -3.27 -6.53
N ILE A 83 14.02 -2.91 -6.89
CA ILE A 83 13.36 -1.69 -6.41
C ILE A 83 13.17 -1.73 -4.88
N LEU A 84 12.69 -2.84 -4.35
CA LEU A 84 12.48 -3.00 -2.91
C LEU A 84 13.79 -2.92 -2.13
N ASN A 85 14.87 -3.50 -2.66
CA ASN A 85 16.21 -3.39 -2.07
C ASN A 85 16.69 -1.93 -2.06
N ASP A 86 16.46 -1.18 -3.14
CA ASP A 86 16.80 0.25 -3.23
C ASP A 86 16.02 1.09 -2.21
N PHE A 87 14.80 0.69 -1.89
CA PHE A 87 14.00 1.31 -0.83
C PHE A 87 14.37 0.88 0.59
N GLY A 88 15.29 -0.06 0.73
CA GLY A 88 15.74 -0.56 2.03
C GLY A 88 14.89 -1.69 2.60
N VAL A 89 14.02 -2.30 1.80
CA VAL A 89 13.29 -3.50 2.22
C VAL A 89 14.25 -4.69 2.22
N PRO A 90 14.44 -5.39 3.35
CA PRO A 90 15.34 -6.54 3.41
C PRO A 90 14.94 -7.64 2.42
N ALA A 91 15.96 -8.37 1.89
CA ALA A 91 15.74 -9.38 0.85
C ALA A 91 14.87 -10.56 1.31
N ASP A 92 14.86 -10.85 2.61
CA ASP A 92 14.05 -11.88 3.25
C ASP A 92 12.65 -11.39 3.70
N HIS A 93 12.31 -10.14 3.41
CA HIS A 93 11.00 -9.57 3.70
C HIS A 93 10.05 -9.62 2.49
N VAL A 94 8.77 -9.68 2.81
CA VAL A 94 7.65 -9.52 1.87
C VAL A 94 6.87 -8.26 2.23
N VAL A 95 6.44 -7.53 1.22
CA VAL A 95 5.48 -6.43 1.34
C VAL A 95 4.09 -6.99 1.07
N TYR A 96 3.32 -7.23 2.13
CA TYR A 96 1.98 -7.81 2.01
C TYR A 96 0.93 -6.80 1.59
N GLY A 97 1.07 -5.58 2.05
CA GLY A 97 0.23 -4.47 1.68
C GLY A 97 0.96 -3.15 1.85
N MET A 98 0.42 -2.11 1.25
CA MET A 98 0.95 -0.75 1.32
C MET A 98 -0.18 0.24 1.57
N ALA A 99 0.14 1.38 2.13
CA ALA A 99 -0.75 2.53 2.19
C ALA A 99 -0.32 3.56 1.14
N ALA A 100 -1.17 3.83 0.17
CA ALA A 100 -1.05 4.99 -0.70
C ALA A 100 -1.75 6.17 -0.03
N LEU A 101 -1.04 7.29 0.11
CA LEU A 101 -1.49 8.47 0.83
C LEU A 101 -1.54 9.68 -0.10
N GLY A 102 -2.54 10.53 0.09
CA GLY A 102 -2.68 11.76 -0.65
C GLY A 102 -3.68 12.70 -0.02
N TYR A 103 -3.64 13.97 -0.40
CA TYR A 103 -4.65 14.91 0.04
C TYR A 103 -5.94 14.68 -0.75
N PRO A 104 -7.11 14.66 -0.08
CA PRO A 104 -8.38 14.52 -0.76
C PRO A 104 -8.65 15.73 -1.66
N ASP A 105 -9.25 15.47 -2.81
CA ASP A 105 -9.77 16.53 -3.66
C ASP A 105 -10.90 17.26 -2.91
N PRO A 106 -10.79 18.60 -2.71
CA PRO A 106 -11.80 19.37 -1.99
C PRO A 106 -13.19 19.34 -2.64
N ASP A 107 -13.26 19.02 -3.93
CA ASP A 107 -14.52 18.92 -4.68
C ASP A 107 -15.15 17.52 -4.60
N THR A 108 -14.48 16.56 -3.98
CA THR A 108 -14.98 15.19 -3.83
C THR A 108 -16.07 15.13 -2.76
N VAL A 109 -17.27 14.75 -3.17
CA VAL A 109 -18.37 14.45 -2.24
C VAL A 109 -18.22 13.02 -1.74
N ILE A 110 -17.96 12.87 -0.44
CA ILE A 110 -17.89 11.56 0.20
C ILE A 110 -19.32 11.02 0.36
N GLN A 111 -19.63 9.93 -0.34
CA GLN A 111 -20.89 9.22 -0.16
C GLN A 111 -20.78 8.29 1.05
N PRO A 112 -21.67 8.38 2.04
CA PRO A 112 -21.72 7.44 3.14
C PRO A 112 -21.96 6.04 2.61
N LYS A 113 -21.13 5.08 3.04
CA LYS A 113 -21.36 3.67 2.72
C LYS A 113 -22.20 3.03 3.81
N GLU A 114 -23.23 2.32 3.40
CA GLU A 114 -23.98 1.47 4.31
C GLU A 114 -23.07 0.38 4.89
N ARG A 115 -23.12 0.20 6.19
CA ARG A 115 -22.40 -0.88 6.85
C ARG A 115 -23.16 -2.19 6.67
N ILE A 116 -22.61 -3.08 5.89
CA ILE A 116 -23.13 -4.41 5.68
C ILE A 116 -22.43 -5.37 6.68
N GLY A 117 -23.03 -5.61 7.79
CA GLY A 117 -22.50 -6.52 8.79
C GLY A 117 -23.51 -6.69 9.91
N LYS A 118 -23.50 -7.86 10.52
CA LYS A 118 -24.34 -8.13 11.67
C LYS A 118 -23.46 -8.13 12.92
N VAL A 119 -23.91 -7.44 13.96
CA VAL A 119 -23.31 -7.50 15.29
C VAL A 119 -24.27 -8.31 16.16
N ALA A 120 -23.73 -9.35 16.80
CA ALA A 120 -24.47 -10.12 17.78
C ALA A 120 -23.98 -9.75 19.19
N TYR A 121 -24.92 -9.46 20.07
CA TYR A 121 -24.64 -9.27 21.50
C TYR A 121 -25.02 -10.54 22.23
N ILE A 122 -24.06 -11.08 22.99
CA ILE A 122 -24.28 -12.26 23.83
C ILE A 122 -24.39 -11.76 25.26
N GLU A 123 -25.55 -11.97 25.84
CA GLU A 123 -25.83 -11.63 27.22
C GLU A 123 -25.58 -12.81 28.18
#